data_b2f54ab2449bb72d4767e8f6cf216ece
#
_entry.id   b2f54ab2449bb72d4767e8f6cf216ece
#
_cell.length_a   1.000
_cell.length_b   1.000
_cell.length_c   1.000
_cell.angle_alpha   90.00
_cell.angle_beta   90.00
_cell.angle_gamma   90.00
#
_symmetry.space_group_name_H-M   'P 1'
#
loop_
_entity.id
_entity.type
_entity.pdbx_description
1 polymer ?
#
loop_
_entity_poly.entity_id
_entity_poly.type
_entity_poly.pdbx_seq_one_letter_code
_entity_poly.pdbx_strand_id
1 'polypeptide(L)'
;VIVIDKDKIGEKVSGNTTGKITSQHELFYNYLINDYGEEFARKYLEANEKAIINIQKIINEEQIDCDFEIKSSYVFAQKEDEVLDIEKEVKAVNKIGKKAEFVNEIKNFPLKIKGAIKFENQAQYHPRKYMLGLCKAILTKNKIYENTMAIEVERSGNNYIIHTDKGDIE
;
A
#
# COMPACT_ATOMS: atom_id res chain seq x y z
N VAL A 1 -2.39 -3.18 24.32
CA VAL A 1 -3.04 -2.37 23.27
C VAL A 1 -4.48 -2.83 23.11
N ILE A 2 -5.41 -1.90 22.86
CA ILE A 2 -6.80 -2.17 22.50
C ILE A 2 -7.02 -1.60 21.08
N VAL A 3 -7.64 -2.38 20.22
CA VAL A 3 -8.07 -1.95 18.88
C VAL A 3 -9.60 -1.91 18.88
N ILE A 4 -10.18 -0.84 18.39
CA ILE A 4 -11.63 -0.71 18.21
C ILE A 4 -11.94 -0.40 16.75
N ASP A 5 -13.05 -0.93 16.26
CA ASP A 5 -13.61 -0.60 14.94
C ASP A 5 -15.12 -0.38 15.10
N LYS A 6 -15.63 0.69 14.49
CA LYS A 6 -17.08 0.98 14.52
C LYS A 6 -17.93 -0.05 13.80
N ASP A 7 -17.33 -0.77 12.85
CA ASP A 7 -17.97 -1.85 12.08
C ASP A 7 -17.23 -3.17 12.37
N LYS A 8 -17.36 -4.15 11.50
CA LYS A 8 -16.54 -5.36 11.53
C LYS A 8 -15.26 -5.16 10.72
N ILE A 9 -14.18 -5.73 11.21
CA ILE A 9 -12.87 -5.61 10.58
C ILE A 9 -12.89 -6.22 9.18
N GLY A 10 -12.37 -5.45 8.22
CA GLY A 10 -12.25 -5.89 6.83
C GLY A 10 -13.56 -5.95 6.03
N GLU A 11 -14.67 -5.41 6.53
CA GLU A 11 -15.93 -5.35 5.79
C GLU A 11 -16.10 -4.09 4.93
N LYS A 12 -15.27 -3.06 5.16
CA LYS A 12 -15.31 -1.80 4.40
C LYS A 12 -14.17 -1.72 3.36
N VAL A 13 -13.61 -0.54 3.19
CA VAL A 13 -12.60 -0.25 2.15
C VAL A 13 -11.40 -1.19 2.24
N SER A 14 -10.87 -1.43 3.44
CA SER A 14 -9.65 -2.26 3.61
C SER A 14 -9.81 -3.70 3.13
N GLY A 15 -10.99 -4.29 3.31
CA GLY A 15 -11.25 -5.66 2.85
C GLY A 15 -11.69 -5.77 1.39
N ASN A 16 -12.02 -4.63 0.75
CA ASN A 16 -12.52 -4.54 -0.63
C ASN A 16 -11.56 -3.81 -1.58
N THR A 17 -10.32 -3.60 -1.18
CA THR A 17 -9.28 -3.03 -2.06
C THR A 17 -8.75 -4.06 -3.05
N THR A 18 -8.08 -3.59 -4.11
CA THR A 18 -7.56 -4.44 -5.20
C THR A 18 -6.37 -5.33 -4.81
N GLY A 19 -5.83 -5.18 -3.60
CA GLY A 19 -4.74 -6.02 -3.11
C GLY A 19 -3.38 -5.80 -3.75
N LYS A 20 -3.19 -4.70 -4.45
CA LYS A 20 -1.91 -4.31 -5.02
C LYS A 20 -1.02 -3.67 -3.94
N ILE A 21 0.20 -4.18 -3.79
CA ILE A 21 1.24 -3.64 -2.93
C ILE A 21 2.35 -3.13 -3.83
N THR A 22 2.50 -1.81 -3.96
CA THR A 22 3.41 -1.23 -4.94
C THR A 22 3.93 0.14 -4.50
N SER A 23 5.14 0.46 -4.91
CA SER A 23 5.69 1.81 -4.89
C SER A 23 5.36 2.61 -6.17
N GLN A 24 4.73 1.98 -7.15
CA GLN A 24 4.30 2.60 -8.40
C GLN A 24 2.87 3.14 -8.27
N HIS A 25 2.74 4.44 -8.12
CA HIS A 25 1.46 5.14 -8.02
C HIS A 25 1.21 5.95 -9.30
N GLU A 26 0.79 5.26 -10.37
CA GLU A 26 0.65 5.83 -11.72
C GLU A 26 1.99 6.43 -12.23
N LEU A 27 1.96 7.59 -12.86
CA LEU A 27 3.14 8.33 -13.35
C LEU A 27 3.44 9.50 -12.39
N PHE A 28 3.86 9.20 -11.17
CA PHE A 28 3.90 10.15 -10.09
C PHE A 28 5.29 10.72 -9.77
N TYR A 29 6.36 9.99 -10.10
CA TYR A 29 7.72 10.41 -9.71
C TYR A 29 8.26 11.58 -10.52
N ASN A 30 7.93 11.66 -11.81
CA ASN A 30 8.28 12.83 -12.61
C ASN A 30 7.64 14.10 -12.04
N TYR A 31 6.39 14.03 -11.61
CA TYR A 31 5.71 15.12 -10.92
C TYR A 31 6.39 15.46 -9.58
N LEU A 32 6.68 14.47 -8.74
CA LEU A 32 7.35 14.71 -7.46
C LEU A 32 8.71 15.39 -7.61
N ILE A 33 9.49 14.99 -8.61
CA ILE A 33 10.81 15.61 -8.87
C ILE A 33 10.66 17.08 -9.27
N ASN A 34 9.71 17.37 -10.14
CA ASN A 34 9.51 18.72 -10.64
C ASN A 34 8.98 19.70 -9.57
N ASP A 35 8.06 19.25 -8.73
CA ASP A 35 7.38 20.11 -7.76
C ASP A 35 8.07 20.14 -6.39
N TYR A 36 8.72 19.03 -5.98
CA TYR A 36 9.28 18.87 -4.62
C TYR A 36 10.78 18.53 -4.61
N GLY A 37 11.38 18.28 -5.78
CA GLY A 37 12.79 17.94 -5.93
C GLY A 37 13.11 16.45 -5.77
N GLU A 38 14.32 16.07 -6.23
CA GLU A 38 14.78 14.68 -6.29
C GLU A 38 14.89 14.01 -4.91
N GLU A 39 15.32 14.76 -3.90
CA GLU A 39 15.49 14.21 -2.55
C GLU A 39 14.14 13.80 -1.94
N PHE A 40 13.11 14.63 -2.11
CA PHE A 40 11.77 14.29 -1.66
C PHE A 40 11.22 13.07 -2.40
N ALA A 41 11.32 13.05 -3.73
CA ALA A 41 10.87 11.93 -4.55
C ALA A 41 11.59 10.62 -4.17
N ARG A 42 12.90 10.67 -3.88
CA ARG A 42 13.67 9.52 -3.40
C ARG A 42 13.19 9.03 -2.05
N LYS A 43 13.00 9.90 -1.07
CA LYS A 43 12.47 9.52 0.26
C LYS A 43 11.09 8.88 0.17
N TYR A 44 10.24 9.42 -0.70
CA TYR A 44 8.92 8.85 -0.96
C TYR A 44 9.02 7.43 -1.54
N LEU A 45 9.88 7.23 -2.55
CA LEU A 45 10.16 5.93 -3.14
C LEU A 45 10.68 4.93 -2.09
N GLU A 46 11.72 5.31 -1.35
CA GLU A 46 12.35 4.45 -0.33
C GLU A 46 11.37 4.04 0.76
N ALA A 47 10.51 4.95 1.20
CA ALA A 47 9.47 4.66 2.19
C ALA A 47 8.47 3.61 1.68
N ASN A 48 8.03 3.73 0.42
CA ASN A 48 7.09 2.77 -0.18
C ASN A 48 7.76 1.41 -0.47
N GLU A 49 9.00 1.39 -0.97
CA GLU A 49 9.76 0.13 -1.14
C GLU A 49 9.99 -0.59 0.21
N LYS A 50 10.32 0.17 1.24
CA LYS A 50 10.46 -0.37 2.61
C LYS A 50 9.15 -0.91 3.15
N ALA A 51 8.02 -0.28 2.81
CA ALA A 51 6.70 -0.76 3.21
C ALA A 51 6.37 -2.14 2.58
N ILE A 52 6.73 -2.36 1.30
CA ILE A 52 6.58 -3.67 0.64
C ILE A 52 7.35 -4.74 1.40
N ILE A 53 8.62 -4.48 1.72
CA ILE A 53 9.49 -5.40 2.46
C ILE A 53 8.92 -5.69 3.86
N ASN A 54 8.45 -4.65 4.56
CA ASN A 54 7.87 -4.80 5.89
C ASN A 54 6.58 -5.62 5.88
N ILE A 55 5.70 -5.43 4.90
CA ILE A 55 4.49 -6.25 4.75
C ILE A 55 4.86 -7.71 4.55
N GLN A 56 5.80 -8.01 3.65
CA GLN A 56 6.28 -9.38 3.43
C GLN A 56 6.90 -9.98 4.71
N LYS A 57 7.67 -9.19 5.45
CA LYS A 57 8.25 -9.61 6.72
C LYS A 57 7.17 -9.99 7.74
N ILE A 58 6.15 -9.13 7.94
CA ILE A 58 5.02 -9.40 8.83
C ILE A 58 4.28 -10.68 8.41
N ILE A 59 4.00 -10.84 7.12
CA ILE A 59 3.35 -12.05 6.59
C ILE A 59 4.12 -13.31 6.98
N ASN A 60 5.45 -13.28 6.83
CA ASN A 60 6.30 -14.42 7.15
C ASN A 60 6.40 -14.67 8.66
N GLU A 61 6.60 -13.62 9.47
CA GLU A 61 6.75 -13.71 10.93
C GLU A 61 5.46 -14.20 11.60
N GLU A 62 4.31 -13.69 11.17
CA GLU A 62 3.01 -14.05 11.71
C GLU A 62 2.33 -15.22 10.96
N GLN A 63 3.02 -15.79 9.97
CA GLN A 63 2.55 -16.90 9.14
C GLN A 63 1.14 -16.69 8.56
N ILE A 64 0.92 -15.49 8.00
CA ILE A 64 -0.37 -15.10 7.44
C ILE A 64 -0.53 -15.69 6.03
N ASP A 65 -1.48 -16.62 5.87
CA ASP A 65 -1.88 -17.14 4.56
C ASP A 65 -2.84 -16.15 3.87
N CYS A 66 -2.26 -15.27 3.04
CA CYS A 66 -3.00 -14.21 2.34
C CYS A 66 -2.74 -14.16 0.83
N ASP A 67 -2.36 -15.28 0.23
CA ASP A 67 -2.07 -15.37 -1.21
C ASP A 67 -1.03 -14.31 -1.68
N PHE A 68 0.00 -14.08 -0.84
CA PHE A 68 1.02 -13.09 -1.17
C PHE A 68 1.92 -13.59 -2.30
N GLU A 69 2.05 -12.77 -3.35
CA GLU A 69 2.90 -13.06 -4.51
C GLU A 69 3.72 -11.85 -4.92
N ILE A 70 5.01 -12.06 -5.19
CA ILE A 70 5.84 -11.05 -5.85
C ILE A 70 5.49 -10.99 -7.33
N LYS A 71 5.17 -9.80 -7.83
CA LYS A 71 4.79 -9.52 -9.21
C LYS A 71 5.43 -8.24 -9.69
N SER A 72 5.57 -8.09 -11.01
CA SER A 72 5.86 -6.78 -11.58
C SER A 72 4.60 -5.93 -11.65
N SER A 73 4.74 -4.63 -11.41
CA SER A 73 3.68 -3.64 -11.63
C SER A 73 3.92 -2.89 -12.94
N TYR A 74 2.85 -2.51 -13.61
CA TYR A 74 2.90 -1.81 -14.88
C TYR A 74 1.93 -0.63 -14.89
N VAL A 75 2.37 0.48 -15.49
CA VAL A 75 1.50 1.55 -15.99
C VAL A 75 1.72 1.62 -17.49
N PHE A 76 0.66 1.53 -18.28
CA PHE A 76 0.76 1.39 -19.72
C PHE A 76 0.00 2.48 -20.49
N ALA A 77 0.48 2.78 -21.68
CA ALA A 77 -0.11 3.66 -22.67
C ALA A 77 -0.82 2.85 -23.77
N GLN A 78 -2.03 3.24 -24.12
CA GLN A 78 -2.75 2.69 -25.29
C GLN A 78 -2.65 3.59 -26.51
N LYS A 79 -2.34 4.87 -26.32
CA LYS A 79 -2.19 5.87 -27.37
C LYS A 79 -0.74 6.34 -27.50
N GLU A 80 -0.36 6.78 -28.71
CA GLU A 80 0.98 7.27 -28.99
C GLU A 80 1.35 8.54 -28.20
N ASP A 81 0.39 9.43 -27.97
CA ASP A 81 0.59 10.66 -27.21
C ASP A 81 0.87 10.43 -25.72
N GLU A 82 0.44 9.29 -25.16
CA GLU A 82 0.70 8.90 -23.76
C GLU A 82 2.12 8.31 -23.56
N VAL A 83 2.78 7.83 -24.61
CA VAL A 83 4.09 7.15 -24.53
C VAL A 83 5.17 8.07 -23.97
N LEU A 84 5.16 9.33 -24.37
CA LEU A 84 6.16 10.30 -23.91
C LEU A 84 6.14 10.49 -22.38
N ASP A 85 4.97 10.41 -21.75
CA ASP A 85 4.86 10.54 -20.30
C ASP A 85 5.36 9.28 -19.59
N ILE A 86 5.15 8.09 -20.17
CA ILE A 86 5.78 6.84 -19.69
C ILE A 86 7.32 6.97 -19.74
N GLU A 87 7.90 7.48 -20.83
CA GLU A 87 9.34 7.63 -20.95
C GLU A 87 9.93 8.64 -19.95
N LYS A 88 9.22 9.76 -19.71
CA LYS A 88 9.61 10.74 -18.68
C LYS A 88 9.63 10.09 -17.30
N GLU A 89 8.62 9.30 -16.98
CA GLU A 89 8.52 8.61 -15.70
C GLU A 89 9.64 7.57 -15.52
N VAL A 90 9.95 6.78 -16.54
CA VAL A 90 11.09 5.84 -16.52
C VAL A 90 12.40 6.57 -16.19
N LYS A 91 12.64 7.72 -16.84
CA LYS A 91 13.84 8.55 -16.59
C LYS A 91 13.84 9.09 -15.17
N ALA A 92 12.70 9.60 -14.69
CA ALA A 92 12.54 10.15 -13.35
C ALA A 92 12.83 9.11 -12.27
N VAL A 93 12.24 7.92 -12.38
CA VAL A 93 12.42 6.82 -11.42
C VAL A 93 13.87 6.32 -11.40
N ASN A 94 14.50 6.14 -12.58
CA ASN A 94 15.90 5.73 -12.66
C ASN A 94 16.84 6.78 -12.04
N LYS A 95 16.54 8.06 -12.20
CA LYS A 95 17.31 9.18 -11.62
C LYS A 95 17.34 9.16 -10.10
N ILE A 96 16.26 8.74 -9.45
CA ILE A 96 16.16 8.66 -7.99
C ILE A 96 16.59 7.31 -7.40
N GLY A 97 17.10 6.38 -8.24
CA GLY A 97 17.79 5.18 -7.78
C GLY A 97 17.02 3.87 -7.83
N LYS A 98 15.78 3.84 -8.39
CA LYS A 98 15.07 2.58 -8.65
C LYS A 98 15.16 2.23 -10.13
N LYS A 99 15.52 0.97 -10.42
CA LYS A 99 15.50 0.46 -11.79
C LYS A 99 14.05 0.29 -12.27
N ALA A 100 13.64 1.14 -13.23
CA ALA A 100 12.41 1.00 -13.99
C ALA A 100 12.74 0.76 -15.47
N GLU A 101 11.91 -0.02 -16.15
CA GLU A 101 12.11 -0.40 -17.54
C GLU A 101 10.95 0.10 -18.39
N PHE A 102 11.27 0.64 -19.57
CA PHE A 102 10.28 0.83 -20.62
C PHE A 102 10.11 -0.48 -21.38
N VAL A 103 8.87 -0.95 -21.55
CA VAL A 103 8.55 -2.17 -22.30
C VAL A 103 7.47 -1.91 -23.33
N ASN A 104 7.56 -2.57 -24.48
CA ASN A 104 6.58 -2.44 -25.57
C ASN A 104 5.44 -3.47 -25.48
N GLU A 105 5.59 -4.47 -24.62
CA GLU A 105 4.58 -5.50 -24.40
C GLU A 105 4.54 -5.97 -22.94
N ILE A 106 3.40 -6.46 -22.52
CA ILE A 106 3.21 -7.12 -21.23
C ILE A 106 2.75 -8.55 -21.51
N LYS A 107 3.56 -9.53 -21.09
CA LYS A 107 3.28 -10.95 -21.34
C LYS A 107 1.91 -11.35 -20.78
N ASN A 108 1.13 -12.06 -21.59
CA ASN A 108 -0.23 -12.53 -21.26
C ASN A 108 -1.24 -11.41 -20.93
N PHE A 109 -0.97 -10.19 -21.36
CA PHE A 109 -1.90 -9.08 -21.20
C PHE A 109 -2.86 -9.00 -22.40
N PRO A 110 -4.18 -8.89 -22.20
CA PRO A 110 -5.14 -9.03 -23.29
C PRO A 110 -5.24 -7.80 -24.20
N LEU A 111 -4.66 -6.68 -23.82
CA LEU A 111 -4.74 -5.42 -24.57
C LEU A 111 -3.44 -5.16 -25.34
N LYS A 112 -3.57 -4.55 -26.51
CA LYS A 112 -2.42 -3.96 -27.21
C LYS A 112 -2.04 -2.66 -26.55
N ILE A 113 -0.75 -2.51 -26.26
CA ILE A 113 -0.18 -1.31 -25.66
C ILE A 113 0.81 -0.66 -26.62
N LYS A 114 1.09 0.63 -26.41
CA LYS A 114 2.10 1.40 -27.13
C LYS A 114 3.41 1.50 -26.35
N GLY A 115 3.34 1.31 -25.06
CA GLY A 115 4.46 1.30 -24.13
C GLY A 115 3.98 1.14 -22.71
N ALA A 116 4.86 0.71 -21.83
CA ALA A 116 4.60 0.66 -20.40
C ALA A 116 5.88 0.90 -19.59
N ILE A 117 5.73 1.47 -18.42
CA ILE A 117 6.78 1.43 -17.39
C ILE A 117 6.56 0.21 -16.51
N LYS A 118 7.62 -0.56 -16.29
CA LYS A 118 7.64 -1.76 -15.46
C LYS A 118 8.44 -1.51 -14.19
N PHE A 119 7.84 -1.83 -13.05
CA PHE A 119 8.51 -1.95 -11.76
C PHE A 119 8.59 -3.41 -11.36
N GLU A 120 9.79 -3.91 -11.11
CA GLU A 120 10.00 -5.25 -10.55
C GLU A 120 9.88 -5.26 -9.02
N ASN A 121 9.74 -6.46 -8.46
CA ASN A 121 9.68 -6.69 -7.01
C ASN A 121 8.56 -5.93 -6.30
N GLN A 122 7.45 -5.77 -6.97
CA GLN A 122 6.20 -5.33 -6.37
C GLN A 122 5.42 -6.57 -5.89
N ALA A 123 4.23 -6.42 -5.33
CA ALA A 123 3.49 -7.57 -4.83
C ALA A 123 1.98 -7.42 -5.00
N GLN A 124 1.31 -8.54 -4.84
CA GLN A 124 -0.14 -8.61 -4.64
C GLN A 124 -0.47 -9.58 -3.51
N TYR A 125 -1.64 -9.42 -2.92
CA TYR A 125 -2.11 -10.26 -1.83
C TYR A 125 -3.65 -10.24 -1.74
N HIS A 126 -4.23 -11.06 -0.89
CA HIS A 126 -5.66 -11.00 -0.57
C HIS A 126 -5.86 -10.11 0.68
N PRO A 127 -6.38 -8.86 0.53
CA PRO A 127 -6.40 -7.87 1.62
C PRO A 127 -7.17 -8.34 2.85
N ARG A 128 -8.34 -8.97 2.65
CA ARG A 128 -9.16 -9.47 3.76
C ARG A 128 -8.47 -10.60 4.53
N LYS A 129 -7.82 -11.54 3.84
CA LYS A 129 -7.03 -12.59 4.51
C LYS A 129 -5.89 -12.00 5.33
N TYR A 130 -5.19 -11.00 4.78
CA TYR A 130 -4.13 -10.29 5.47
C TYR A 130 -4.63 -9.59 6.74
N MET A 131 -5.72 -8.81 6.64
CA MET A 131 -6.35 -8.13 7.79
C MET A 131 -6.76 -9.11 8.88
N LEU A 132 -7.43 -10.20 8.53
CA LEU A 132 -7.84 -11.22 9.49
C LEU A 132 -6.64 -11.94 10.13
N GLY A 133 -5.57 -12.16 9.37
CA GLY A 133 -4.30 -12.70 9.89
C GLY A 133 -3.66 -11.77 10.93
N LEU A 134 -3.60 -10.47 10.64
CA LEU A 134 -3.12 -9.46 11.60
C LEU A 134 -3.98 -9.44 12.87
N CYS A 135 -5.30 -9.49 12.74
CA CYS A 135 -6.19 -9.55 13.89
C CYS A 135 -5.92 -10.79 14.75
N LYS A 136 -5.71 -11.94 14.13
CA LYS A 136 -5.37 -13.18 14.84
C LYS A 136 -4.05 -13.02 15.62
N ALA A 137 -3.03 -12.44 15.02
CA ALA A 137 -1.75 -12.16 15.66
C ALA A 137 -1.91 -11.18 16.84
N ILE A 138 -2.67 -10.10 16.68
CA ILE A 138 -2.95 -9.11 17.73
C ILE A 138 -3.68 -9.76 18.92
N LEU A 139 -4.68 -10.58 18.67
CA LEU A 139 -5.50 -11.22 19.71
C LEU A 139 -4.73 -12.15 20.65
N THR A 140 -3.51 -12.56 20.29
CA THR A 140 -2.66 -13.38 21.17
C THR A 140 -2.30 -12.67 22.49
N LYS A 141 -2.18 -11.34 22.48
CA LYS A 141 -1.74 -10.52 23.63
C LYS A 141 -2.60 -9.28 23.89
N ASN A 142 -3.54 -8.97 22.99
CA ASN A 142 -4.30 -7.72 22.99
C ASN A 142 -5.79 -8.01 22.76
N LYS A 143 -6.61 -6.96 22.78
CA LYS A 143 -8.05 -7.07 22.58
C LYS A 143 -8.49 -6.27 21.35
N ILE A 144 -9.45 -6.80 20.63
CA ILE A 144 -10.10 -6.14 19.48
C ILE A 144 -11.60 -6.12 19.77
N TYR A 145 -12.20 -4.94 19.65
CA TYR A 145 -13.65 -4.76 19.80
C TYR A 145 -14.23 -4.20 18.50
N GLU A 146 -15.04 -5.01 17.87
CA GLU A 146 -15.84 -4.62 16.70
C GLU A 146 -17.16 -3.96 17.13
N ASN A 147 -17.82 -3.27 16.19
CA ASN A 147 -19.06 -2.53 16.44
C ASN A 147 -18.93 -1.57 17.63
N THR A 148 -17.77 -0.94 17.79
CA THR A 148 -17.45 -0.04 18.88
C THR A 148 -16.90 1.26 18.31
N MET A 149 -17.71 2.31 18.36
CA MET A 149 -17.39 3.60 17.74
C MET A 149 -16.75 4.54 18.77
N ALA A 150 -15.54 5.05 18.45
CA ALA A 150 -14.98 6.16 19.22
C ALA A 150 -15.80 7.43 18.94
N ILE A 151 -16.26 8.09 19.99
CA ILE A 151 -17.09 9.30 19.94
C ILE A 151 -16.24 10.53 20.22
N GLU A 152 -15.39 10.45 21.24
CA GLU A 152 -14.59 11.58 21.71
C GLU A 152 -13.26 11.09 22.31
N VAL A 153 -12.24 11.93 22.27
CA VAL A 153 -10.97 11.71 22.94
C VAL A 153 -10.73 12.86 23.91
N GLU A 154 -10.75 12.58 25.20
CA GLU A 154 -10.49 13.55 26.25
C GLU A 154 -9.08 13.37 26.82
N ARG A 155 -8.39 14.48 27.13
CA ARG A 155 -7.12 14.44 27.86
C ARG A 155 -7.36 14.48 29.36
N SER A 156 -6.93 13.46 30.08
CA SER A 156 -7.00 13.37 31.56
C SER A 156 -5.58 13.31 32.13
N GLY A 157 -5.06 14.48 32.49
CA GLY A 157 -3.68 14.62 33.00
C GLY A 157 -2.64 14.22 31.95
N ASN A 158 -1.91 13.15 32.21
CA ASN A 158 -0.92 12.57 31.26
C ASN A 158 -1.49 11.46 30.38
N ASN A 159 -2.74 11.06 30.59
CA ASN A 159 -3.42 9.99 29.87
C ASN A 159 -4.47 10.56 28.92
N TYR A 160 -5.07 9.69 28.14
CA TYR A 160 -6.22 9.97 27.30
C TYR A 160 -7.34 8.99 27.61
N ILE A 161 -8.57 9.49 27.65
CA ILE A 161 -9.77 8.69 27.74
C ILE A 161 -10.45 8.72 26.38
N ILE A 162 -10.74 7.55 25.84
CA ILE A 162 -11.49 7.40 24.58
C ILE A 162 -12.91 7.00 24.96
N HIS A 163 -13.87 7.90 24.76
CA HIS A 163 -15.28 7.63 24.94
C HIS A 163 -15.81 6.87 23.72
N THR A 164 -16.49 5.75 23.96
CA THR A 164 -17.12 4.97 22.90
C THR A 164 -18.61 4.80 23.17
N ASP A 165 -19.36 4.34 22.17
CA ASP A 165 -20.77 3.98 22.32
C ASP A 165 -21.01 2.75 23.23
N LYS A 166 -19.93 2.11 23.69
CA LYS A 166 -19.96 0.90 24.54
C LYS A 166 -19.29 1.08 25.92
N GLY A 167 -18.73 2.26 26.19
CA GLY A 167 -17.99 2.58 27.39
C GLY A 167 -16.64 3.21 27.11
N ASP A 168 -15.89 3.51 28.15
CA ASP A 168 -14.65 4.27 28.06
C ASP A 168 -13.42 3.36 28.04
N ILE A 169 -12.36 3.82 27.37
CA ILE A 169 -11.05 3.19 27.29
C ILE A 169 -10.01 4.19 27.80
N GLU A 170 -9.26 3.81 28.84
CA GLU A 170 -8.16 4.56 29.43
C GLU A 170 -6.79 3.98 29.01
#